data_87361dfb4aeb980d6444d54c9b8625db
#
_entry.id   87361dfb4aeb980d6444d54c9b8625db
#
_cell.length_a   1.000
_cell.length_b   1.000
_cell.length_c   1.000
_cell.angle_alpha   90.00
_cell.angle_beta   90.00
_cell.angle_gamma   90.00
#
_symmetry.space_group_name_H-M   'P 1'
#
loop_
_entity.id
_entity.type
_entity.pdbx_description
1 polymer ?
#
loop_
_entity_poly.entity_id
_entity_poly.type
_entity_poly.pdbx_seq_one_letter_code
_entity_poly.pdbx_strand_id
1 'polypeptide(L)'
;MKKTAAAMVAEGCSFKGLLYGGLMKTPSGIKVIEFNCRFGDPETEVVLPRLESDIYDIFSAIADGGMSVNAPEGTDSVEGARLSSAELMPEIKWSSEQTLGFVMASKGYPGSYEKGFAISGLDEALADPSVRIYQMGTREVTDPESGAKSLVTSGGRVLMVVASGETLRQARDKALAAVLKIHCDNLFYRSDIGHLVL
;
A
#
# COMPACT_ATOMS: atom_id res chain seq x y z
N MET A 1 11.50 -8.20 11.45
CA MET A 1 10.76 -7.08 12.09
C MET A 1 11.06 -6.99 13.59
N LYS A 2 10.73 -7.99 14.45
CA LYS A 2 10.98 -7.90 15.92
C LYS A 2 12.43 -7.53 16.28
N LYS A 3 13.43 -8.17 15.65
CA LYS A 3 14.85 -7.84 15.89
C LYS A 3 15.20 -6.39 15.54
N THR A 4 14.64 -5.86 14.46
CA THR A 4 14.84 -4.47 14.03
C THR A 4 14.24 -3.49 15.04
N ALA A 5 12.99 -3.72 15.47
CA ALA A 5 12.36 -2.88 16.47
C ALA A 5 13.12 -2.91 17.82
N ALA A 6 13.57 -4.08 18.27
CA ALA A 6 14.40 -4.21 19.48
C ALA A 6 15.74 -3.48 19.34
N ALA A 7 16.41 -3.56 18.19
CA ALA A 7 17.66 -2.84 17.94
C ALA A 7 17.45 -1.31 17.97
N MET A 8 16.33 -0.81 17.39
CA MET A 8 16.02 0.63 17.47
C MET A 8 15.83 1.11 18.89
N VAL A 9 15.18 0.32 19.75
CA VAL A 9 15.06 0.64 21.18
C VAL A 9 16.43 0.66 21.86
N ALA A 10 17.27 -0.35 21.60
CA ALA A 10 18.62 -0.44 22.18
C ALA A 10 19.53 0.74 21.76
N GLU A 11 19.37 1.25 20.54
CA GLU A 11 20.09 2.44 20.03
C GLU A 11 19.48 3.78 20.50
N GLY A 12 18.44 3.77 21.35
CA GLY A 12 17.77 4.97 21.80
C GLY A 12 16.88 5.66 20.74
N CYS A 13 16.59 4.96 19.64
CA CYS A 13 15.83 5.46 18.50
C CYS A 13 14.44 4.81 18.45
N SER A 14 13.79 4.59 19.59
CA SER A 14 12.44 4.04 19.62
C SER A 14 11.46 4.96 18.89
N PHE A 15 10.50 4.38 18.16
CA PHE A 15 9.44 5.17 17.54
C PHE A 15 8.10 4.45 17.70
N LYS A 16 7.02 5.23 17.60
CA LYS A 16 5.65 4.72 17.55
C LYS A 16 5.11 4.92 16.13
N GLY A 17 4.51 3.88 15.56
CA GLY A 17 3.98 3.96 14.20
C GLY A 17 4.07 2.64 13.47
N LEU A 18 4.07 2.71 12.15
CA LEU A 18 4.11 1.56 11.27
C LEU A 18 5.53 1.36 10.71
N LEU A 19 6.09 0.18 10.94
CA LEU A 19 7.36 -0.24 10.36
C LEU A 19 7.09 -1.24 9.22
N TYR A 20 7.26 -0.81 7.99
CA TYR A 20 7.21 -1.67 6.81
C TYR A 20 8.60 -2.25 6.52
N GLY A 21 8.67 -3.55 6.21
CA GLY A 21 9.90 -4.22 5.79
C GLY A 21 9.73 -4.81 4.40
N GLY A 22 10.44 -4.26 3.42
CA GLY A 22 10.65 -4.86 2.10
C GLY A 22 11.59 -6.05 2.23
N LEU A 23 11.07 -7.27 2.06
CA LEU A 23 11.80 -8.51 2.28
C LEU A 23 11.86 -9.34 1.01
N MET A 24 13.00 -9.98 0.77
CA MET A 24 13.20 -10.93 -0.32
C MET A 24 13.46 -12.34 0.23
N LYS A 25 12.63 -13.30 -0.18
CA LYS A 25 12.89 -14.72 0.08
C LYS A 25 13.92 -15.24 -0.92
N THR A 26 15.04 -15.73 -0.41
CA THR A 26 16.12 -16.30 -1.23
C THR A 26 16.42 -17.74 -0.80
N PRO A 27 17.15 -18.53 -1.60
CA PRO A 27 17.59 -19.87 -1.19
C PRO A 27 18.39 -19.87 0.12
N SER A 28 19.10 -18.78 0.44
CA SER A 28 19.87 -18.61 1.68
C SER A 28 19.08 -17.96 2.83
N GLY A 29 17.75 -17.87 2.71
CA GLY A 29 16.86 -17.29 3.73
C GLY A 29 16.32 -15.91 3.36
N ILE A 30 15.70 -15.25 4.34
CA ILE A 30 15.09 -13.92 4.14
C ILE A 30 16.19 -12.85 4.14
N LYS A 31 16.18 -12.00 3.11
CA LYS A 31 17.03 -10.82 3.00
C LYS A 31 16.18 -9.55 3.07
N VAL A 32 16.73 -8.53 3.70
CA VAL A 32 16.08 -7.21 3.77
C VAL A 32 16.48 -6.40 2.54
N ILE A 33 15.50 -5.79 1.88
CA ILE A 33 15.71 -4.83 0.81
C ILE A 33 15.76 -3.43 1.43
N GLU A 34 14.70 -3.08 2.20
CA GLU A 34 14.58 -1.78 2.85
C GLU A 34 13.65 -1.84 4.07
N PHE A 35 13.70 -0.81 4.90
CA PHE A 35 12.69 -0.49 5.89
C PHE A 35 12.09 0.87 5.61
N ASN A 36 10.78 1.03 5.87
CA ASN A 36 10.09 2.32 5.80
C ASN A 36 9.33 2.54 7.11
N CYS A 37 9.40 3.76 7.66
CA CYS A 37 8.68 4.18 8.87
C CYS A 37 7.27 4.70 8.54
N ARG A 38 6.60 4.11 7.57
CA ARG A 38 5.28 4.44 7.06
C ARG A 38 4.73 3.25 6.29
N PHE A 39 3.49 3.33 5.87
CA PHE A 39 2.93 2.37 4.93
C PHE A 39 3.75 2.30 3.64
N GLY A 40 3.89 1.10 3.09
CA GLY A 40 4.48 0.89 1.77
C GLY A 40 3.62 1.53 0.67
N ASP A 41 4.24 1.94 -0.39
CA ASP A 41 3.60 2.39 -1.63
C ASP A 41 4.31 1.65 -2.78
N PRO A 42 3.61 0.72 -3.45
CA PRO A 42 2.16 0.56 -3.57
C PRO A 42 1.51 -0.54 -2.70
N GLU A 43 2.12 -0.99 -1.63
CA GLU A 43 1.59 -2.12 -0.84
C GLU A 43 0.32 -1.75 -0.05
N THR A 44 0.20 -0.51 0.38
CA THR A 44 -0.95 0.00 1.15
C THR A 44 -2.26 -0.20 0.41
N GLU A 45 -2.25 0.05 -0.89
CA GLU A 45 -3.41 0.00 -1.76
C GLU A 45 -3.98 -1.41 -1.93
N VAL A 46 -3.19 -2.45 -1.65
CA VAL A 46 -3.67 -3.85 -1.63
C VAL A 46 -3.86 -4.39 -0.22
N VAL A 47 -3.30 -3.78 0.80
CA VAL A 47 -3.41 -4.23 2.19
C VAL A 47 -4.63 -3.63 2.87
N LEU A 48 -4.78 -2.30 2.84
CA LEU A 48 -5.86 -1.60 3.56
C LEU A 48 -7.28 -1.96 3.08
N PRO A 49 -7.55 -2.26 1.80
CA PRO A 49 -8.89 -2.70 1.38
C PRO A 49 -9.38 -3.97 2.07
N ARG A 50 -8.48 -4.75 2.67
CA ARG A 50 -8.80 -5.95 3.44
C ARG A 50 -9.01 -5.70 4.93
N LEU A 51 -8.68 -4.50 5.42
CA LEU A 51 -8.86 -4.14 6.81
C LEU A 51 -10.34 -3.90 7.11
N GLU A 52 -10.92 -4.69 8.03
CA GLU A 52 -12.31 -4.55 8.49
C GLU A 52 -12.41 -3.77 9.80
N SER A 53 -11.32 -3.70 10.56
CA SER A 53 -11.24 -2.88 11.78
C SER A 53 -11.12 -1.41 11.44
N ASP A 54 -11.62 -0.54 12.34
CA ASP A 54 -11.43 0.90 12.19
C ASP A 54 -9.94 1.25 12.35
N ILE A 55 -9.37 1.87 11.33
CA ILE A 55 -7.96 2.26 11.32
C ILE A 55 -7.67 3.38 12.33
N TYR A 56 -8.68 4.20 12.66
CA TYR A 56 -8.54 5.24 13.67
C TYR A 56 -8.31 4.64 15.06
N ASP A 57 -9.05 3.59 15.43
CA ASP A 57 -8.88 2.89 16.70
C ASP A 57 -7.50 2.25 16.81
N ILE A 58 -7.02 1.65 15.70
CA ILE A 58 -5.67 1.08 15.63
C ILE A 58 -4.61 2.17 15.83
N PHE A 59 -4.72 3.30 15.15
CA PHE A 59 -3.74 4.38 15.24
C PHE A 59 -3.79 5.08 16.60
N SER A 60 -4.98 5.26 17.17
CA SER A 60 -5.13 5.79 18.53
C SER A 60 -4.42 4.90 19.56
N ALA A 61 -4.66 3.59 19.49
CA ALA A 61 -3.98 2.64 20.37
C ALA A 61 -2.45 2.66 20.18
N ILE A 62 -1.94 2.78 18.96
CA ILE A 62 -0.51 2.94 18.69
C ILE A 62 0.04 4.23 19.31
N ALA A 63 -0.67 5.36 19.14
CA ALA A 63 -0.26 6.66 19.68
C ALA A 63 -0.20 6.64 21.20
N ASP A 64 -1.18 5.99 21.84
CA ASP A 64 -1.26 5.83 23.31
C ASP A 64 -0.24 4.83 23.87
N GLY A 65 0.52 4.15 23.02
CA GLY A 65 1.57 3.22 23.42
C GLY A 65 1.14 1.77 23.52
N GLY A 66 -0.04 1.42 23.00
CA GLY A 66 -0.63 0.08 23.05
C GLY A 66 0.08 -1.01 22.23
N MET A 67 1.07 -0.67 21.39
CA MET A 67 1.98 -1.63 20.77
C MET A 67 3.40 -1.44 21.29
N SER A 68 3.75 -2.07 22.39
CA SER A 68 5.16 -2.28 22.71
C SER A 68 5.62 -3.60 22.08
N VAL A 69 6.69 -3.56 21.31
CA VAL A 69 7.45 -4.78 21.05
C VAL A 69 8.08 -5.13 22.38
N ASN A 70 7.69 -6.26 22.98
CA ASN A 70 8.27 -6.72 24.22
C ASN A 70 9.79 -6.63 24.14
N ALA A 71 10.40 -5.83 25.03
CA ALA A 71 11.83 -5.88 25.24
C ALA A 71 12.20 -7.32 25.59
N PRO A 72 13.41 -7.81 25.23
CA PRO A 72 13.86 -9.13 25.65
C PRO A 72 13.73 -9.26 27.16
N GLU A 73 13.24 -10.40 27.64
CA GLU A 73 13.27 -10.75 29.06
C GLU A 73 14.70 -10.51 29.61
N GLY A 74 14.86 -9.53 30.50
CA GLY A 74 16.15 -9.22 31.12
C GLY A 74 16.63 -7.78 31.03
N THR A 75 15.91 -6.85 30.42
CA THR A 75 16.21 -5.42 30.51
C THR A 75 15.39 -4.81 31.63
N ASP A 76 16.07 -4.53 32.75
CA ASP A 76 15.49 -3.89 33.93
C ASP A 76 14.81 -2.57 33.55
N SER A 77 13.57 -2.51 33.96
CA SER A 77 12.68 -1.37 34.20
C SER A 77 13.25 0.04 33.99
N VAL A 78 12.74 0.72 32.97
CA VAL A 78 12.57 2.17 33.10
C VAL A 78 11.30 2.36 33.96
N GLU A 79 11.52 2.80 35.20
CA GLU A 79 10.46 3.09 36.17
C GLU A 79 9.49 4.12 35.57
N GLY A 80 8.21 3.74 35.41
CA GLY A 80 7.12 4.67 35.08
C GLY A 80 6.16 4.26 33.98
N ALA A 81 6.40 3.22 33.18
CA ALA A 81 5.48 2.78 32.14
C ALA A 81 4.87 1.41 32.43
N ARG A 82 3.97 1.34 33.40
CA ARG A 82 3.03 0.24 33.54
C ARG A 82 1.84 0.48 32.62
N LEU A 83 1.91 -0.04 31.43
CA LEU A 83 0.73 -0.42 30.65
C LEU A 83 1.06 -1.78 30.04
N SER A 84 0.33 -2.81 30.46
CA SER A 84 0.36 -4.11 29.80
C SER A 84 -0.21 -3.90 28.39
N SER A 85 0.68 -3.80 27.41
CA SER A 85 0.39 -3.40 26.05
C SER A 85 -0.54 -4.33 25.27
N ALA A 86 -0.83 -5.51 25.79
CA ALA A 86 -1.72 -6.48 25.17
C ALA A 86 -3.22 -6.13 25.35
N GLU A 87 -3.57 -5.30 26.35
CA GLU A 87 -4.96 -4.98 26.65
C GLU A 87 -5.48 -3.72 25.93
N LEU A 88 -4.62 -2.94 25.28
CA LEU A 88 -4.96 -1.67 24.64
C LEU A 88 -5.09 -1.72 23.11
N MET A 89 -4.64 -2.81 22.48
CA MET A 89 -4.81 -2.94 21.04
C MET A 89 -6.16 -3.57 20.70
N PRO A 90 -6.95 -2.93 19.82
CA PRO A 90 -8.14 -3.57 19.29
C PRO A 90 -7.76 -4.84 18.51
N GLU A 91 -8.63 -5.84 18.51
CA GLU A 91 -8.48 -6.99 17.62
C GLU A 91 -8.49 -6.51 16.17
N ILE A 92 -7.42 -6.77 15.44
CA ILE A 92 -7.34 -6.38 14.03
C ILE A 92 -7.99 -7.46 13.18
N LYS A 93 -9.12 -7.13 12.55
CA LYS A 93 -9.88 -8.02 11.68
C LYS A 93 -9.56 -7.74 10.22
N TRP A 94 -9.40 -8.81 9.47
CA TRP A 94 -9.08 -8.78 8.04
C TRP A 94 -10.10 -9.59 7.25
N SER A 95 -10.53 -9.04 6.12
CA SER A 95 -11.33 -9.75 5.14
C SER A 95 -10.64 -11.02 4.67
N SER A 96 -11.41 -12.06 4.43
CA SER A 96 -10.93 -13.31 3.82
C SER A 96 -10.66 -13.17 2.31
N GLU A 97 -11.18 -12.12 1.66
CA GLU A 97 -10.92 -11.85 0.26
C GLU A 97 -9.43 -11.62 -0.01
N GLN A 98 -9.02 -12.01 -1.20
CA GLN A 98 -7.69 -11.72 -1.73
C GLN A 98 -7.73 -10.41 -2.52
N THR A 99 -6.64 -9.67 -2.52
CA THR A 99 -6.49 -8.44 -3.31
C THR A 99 -5.25 -8.53 -4.19
N LEU A 100 -5.35 -7.95 -5.37
CA LEU A 100 -4.22 -7.78 -6.28
C LEU A 100 -4.35 -6.43 -6.99
N GLY A 101 -3.22 -5.76 -7.23
CA GLY A 101 -3.20 -4.47 -7.89
C GLY A 101 -2.15 -4.39 -8.99
N PHE A 102 -2.47 -3.61 -10.03
CA PHE A 102 -1.58 -3.25 -11.10
C PHE A 102 -1.23 -1.77 -11.01
N VAL A 103 0.06 -1.47 -10.91
CA VAL A 103 0.53 -0.09 -11.06
C VAL A 103 0.62 0.25 -12.54
N MET A 104 -0.02 1.35 -12.93
CA MET A 104 0.11 1.96 -14.25
C MET A 104 1.09 3.13 -14.15
N ALA A 105 2.18 3.06 -14.89
CA ALA A 105 3.27 4.02 -14.82
C ALA A 105 3.44 4.76 -16.16
N SER A 106 4.00 5.95 -16.10
CA SER A 106 4.38 6.72 -17.30
C SER A 106 5.48 6.01 -18.07
N LYS A 107 5.38 5.94 -19.39
CA LYS A 107 6.44 5.39 -20.24
C LYS A 107 7.77 6.10 -19.96
N GLY A 108 8.82 5.29 -19.78
CA GLY A 108 10.14 5.76 -19.37
C GLY A 108 10.45 5.64 -17.87
N TYR A 109 9.42 5.51 -16.99
CA TYR A 109 9.64 5.29 -15.55
C TYR A 109 10.39 3.95 -15.32
N PRO A 110 11.40 3.88 -14.39
CA PRO A 110 11.82 4.88 -13.40
C PRO A 110 12.82 5.94 -13.92
N GLY A 111 13.18 5.94 -15.21
CA GLY A 111 13.99 7.00 -15.82
C GLY A 111 13.16 8.25 -16.14
N SER A 112 13.56 9.01 -17.15
CA SER A 112 12.86 10.22 -17.58
C SER A 112 11.53 9.87 -18.24
N TYR A 113 10.48 10.61 -17.92
CA TYR A 113 9.14 10.44 -18.46
C TYR A 113 8.45 11.79 -18.68
N GLU A 114 7.51 11.81 -19.62
CA GLU A 114 6.68 12.97 -19.91
C GLU A 114 5.39 12.94 -19.07
N LYS A 115 4.75 14.10 -18.94
CA LYS A 115 3.53 14.34 -18.15
C LYS A 115 2.47 15.04 -18.98
N GLY A 116 1.23 15.12 -18.47
CA GLY A 116 0.17 15.90 -19.09
C GLY A 116 -0.69 15.11 -20.08
N PHE A 117 -0.54 13.79 -20.18
CA PHE A 117 -1.36 12.94 -21.04
C PHE A 117 -2.72 12.68 -20.41
N ALA A 118 -3.80 12.87 -21.16
CA ALA A 118 -5.16 12.64 -20.72
C ALA A 118 -5.40 11.17 -20.34
N ILE A 119 -6.17 10.97 -19.28
CA ILE A 119 -6.58 9.65 -18.78
C ILE A 119 -8.09 9.57 -18.91
N SER A 120 -8.60 8.49 -19.51
CA SER A 120 -10.04 8.24 -19.67
C SER A 120 -10.40 6.79 -19.35
N GLY A 121 -11.71 6.46 -19.33
CA GLY A 121 -12.19 5.10 -19.08
C GLY A 121 -12.24 4.72 -17.59
N LEU A 122 -12.02 5.66 -16.66
CA LEU A 122 -12.03 5.37 -15.22
C LEU A 122 -13.42 4.94 -14.74
N ASP A 123 -14.50 5.57 -15.20
CA ASP A 123 -15.87 5.23 -14.80
C ASP A 123 -16.23 3.81 -15.26
N GLU A 124 -15.83 3.42 -16.47
CA GLU A 124 -16.02 2.06 -16.96
C GLU A 124 -15.23 1.04 -16.15
N ALA A 125 -14.01 1.39 -15.77
CA ALA A 125 -13.15 0.53 -14.95
C ALA A 125 -13.73 0.35 -13.54
N LEU A 126 -14.35 1.38 -12.98
CA LEU A 126 -15.00 1.38 -11.65
C LEU A 126 -16.41 0.77 -11.65
N ALA A 127 -16.95 0.33 -12.79
CA ALA A 127 -18.28 -0.28 -12.86
C ALA A 127 -18.38 -1.59 -12.06
N ASP A 128 -17.27 -2.31 -11.82
CA ASP A 128 -17.20 -3.46 -10.90
C ASP A 128 -16.95 -2.94 -9.48
N PRO A 129 -17.87 -3.16 -8.52
CA PRO A 129 -17.72 -2.65 -7.14
C PRO A 129 -16.55 -3.26 -6.37
N SER A 130 -15.99 -4.38 -6.85
CA SER A 130 -14.78 -4.98 -6.27
C SER A 130 -13.49 -4.30 -6.73
N VAL A 131 -13.58 -3.37 -7.69
CA VAL A 131 -12.44 -2.60 -8.23
C VAL A 131 -12.30 -1.26 -7.53
N ARG A 132 -11.07 -0.87 -7.25
CA ARG A 132 -10.68 0.44 -6.72
C ARG A 132 -9.54 0.99 -7.58
N ILE A 133 -9.57 2.30 -7.82
CA ILE A 133 -8.50 3.00 -8.54
C ILE A 133 -7.93 4.08 -7.62
N TYR A 134 -6.64 3.96 -7.31
CA TYR A 134 -5.91 4.94 -6.51
C TYR A 134 -5.10 5.84 -7.42
N GLN A 135 -5.23 7.15 -7.20
CA GLN A 135 -4.49 8.17 -7.93
C GLN A 135 -3.14 8.39 -7.24
N MET A 136 -2.05 8.02 -7.89
CA MET A 136 -0.69 8.12 -7.36
C MET A 136 0.04 9.34 -7.91
N GLY A 137 -0.06 9.58 -9.21
CA GLY A 137 0.60 10.68 -9.90
C GLY A 137 -0.26 11.26 -11.01
N THR A 138 -1.43 11.76 -10.64
CA THR A 138 -2.38 12.41 -11.54
C THR A 138 -2.55 13.88 -11.16
N ARG A 139 -3.14 14.64 -12.06
CA ARG A 139 -3.56 16.03 -11.83
C ARG A 139 -4.82 16.34 -12.61
N GLU A 140 -5.77 17.01 -12.00
CA GLU A 140 -6.91 17.60 -12.71
C GLU A 140 -6.46 18.87 -13.43
N VAL A 141 -6.85 19.01 -14.68
CA VAL A 141 -6.68 20.21 -15.49
C VAL A 141 -8.04 20.67 -16.00
N THR A 142 -8.21 21.99 -16.07
CA THR A 142 -9.43 22.60 -16.61
C THR A 142 -9.07 23.26 -17.93
N ASP A 143 -9.82 22.91 -18.96
CA ASP A 143 -9.70 23.57 -20.25
C ASP A 143 -10.18 25.03 -20.14
N PRO A 144 -9.36 26.02 -20.51
CA PRO A 144 -9.68 27.43 -20.29
C PRO A 144 -10.81 27.94 -21.18
N GLU A 145 -11.11 27.28 -22.29
CA GLU A 145 -12.14 27.72 -23.24
C GLU A 145 -13.49 27.08 -22.93
N SER A 146 -13.51 25.77 -22.69
CA SER A 146 -14.74 25.00 -22.42
C SER A 146 -15.10 24.87 -20.95
N GLY A 147 -14.14 25.09 -20.04
CA GLY A 147 -14.30 24.81 -18.62
C GLY A 147 -14.32 23.32 -18.28
N ALA A 148 -14.11 22.45 -19.27
CA ALA A 148 -14.13 21.01 -19.07
C ALA A 148 -12.92 20.56 -18.23
N LYS A 149 -13.19 19.66 -17.28
CA LYS A 149 -12.16 19.05 -16.42
C LYS A 149 -11.73 17.73 -16.99
N SER A 150 -10.42 17.49 -16.96
CA SER A 150 -9.82 16.22 -17.36
C SER A 150 -8.71 15.82 -16.39
N LEU A 151 -8.53 14.52 -16.23
CA LEU A 151 -7.43 13.96 -15.43
C LEU A 151 -6.24 13.68 -16.37
N VAL A 152 -5.03 14.09 -15.95
CA VAL A 152 -3.82 13.90 -16.73
C VAL A 152 -2.70 13.25 -15.89
N THR A 153 -1.73 12.64 -16.57
CA THR A 153 -0.52 12.11 -15.92
C THR A 153 0.32 13.26 -15.32
N SER A 154 0.82 13.07 -14.11
CA SER A 154 1.65 14.06 -13.38
C SER A 154 2.83 13.44 -12.64
N GLY A 155 2.94 12.12 -12.59
CA GLY A 155 4.00 11.39 -11.88
C GLY A 155 4.53 10.20 -12.68
N GLY A 156 5.53 9.51 -12.14
CA GLY A 156 6.08 8.28 -12.72
C GLY A 156 5.13 7.10 -12.53
N ARG A 157 4.73 6.81 -11.28
CA ARG A 157 3.59 5.94 -10.99
C ARG A 157 2.34 6.80 -10.99
N VAL A 158 1.36 6.45 -11.79
CA VAL A 158 0.23 7.33 -12.11
C VAL A 158 -1.06 6.85 -11.48
N LEU A 159 -1.38 5.58 -11.66
CA LEU A 159 -2.56 4.94 -11.08
C LEU A 159 -2.20 3.59 -10.50
N MET A 160 -2.95 3.13 -9.51
CA MET A 160 -2.99 1.74 -9.11
C MET A 160 -4.41 1.22 -9.18
N VAL A 161 -4.62 0.17 -9.95
CA VAL A 161 -5.90 -0.51 -10.12
C VAL A 161 -5.88 -1.78 -9.30
N VAL A 162 -6.73 -1.83 -8.27
CA VAL A 162 -6.82 -2.93 -7.32
C VAL A 162 -8.19 -3.59 -7.43
N ALA A 163 -8.23 -4.92 -7.35
CA ALA A 163 -9.50 -5.63 -7.21
C ALA A 163 -9.43 -6.65 -6.08
N SER A 164 -10.61 -6.96 -5.53
CA SER A 164 -10.84 -8.02 -4.56
C SER A 164 -11.51 -9.23 -5.20
N GLY A 165 -11.26 -10.40 -4.64
CA GLY A 165 -11.89 -11.64 -5.06
C GLY A 165 -11.69 -12.75 -4.04
N GLU A 166 -12.49 -13.82 -4.13
CA GLU A 166 -12.37 -15.00 -3.26
C GLU A 166 -11.00 -15.70 -3.41
N THR A 167 -10.42 -15.59 -4.61
CA THR A 167 -9.08 -16.11 -4.90
C THR A 167 -8.21 -15.02 -5.50
N LEU A 168 -6.89 -15.18 -5.38
CA LEU A 168 -5.94 -14.24 -5.97
C LEU A 168 -6.08 -14.18 -7.51
N ARG A 169 -6.44 -15.30 -8.15
CA ARG A 169 -6.73 -15.37 -9.59
C ARG A 169 -7.92 -14.49 -9.96
N GLN A 170 -9.03 -14.61 -9.23
CA GLN A 170 -10.20 -13.76 -9.46
C GLN A 170 -9.88 -12.28 -9.27
N ALA A 171 -9.17 -11.93 -8.18
CA ALA A 171 -8.73 -10.55 -7.94
C ALA A 171 -7.89 -10.03 -9.11
N ARG A 172 -6.92 -10.84 -9.58
CA ARG A 172 -6.08 -10.49 -10.73
C ARG A 172 -6.88 -10.27 -12.01
N ASP A 173 -7.75 -11.19 -12.33
CA ASP A 173 -8.51 -11.15 -13.60
C ASP A 173 -9.44 -9.92 -13.62
N LYS A 174 -10.08 -9.58 -12.50
CA LYS A 174 -10.90 -8.36 -12.34
C LYS A 174 -10.06 -7.10 -12.45
N ALA A 175 -8.92 -7.03 -11.75
CA ALA A 175 -8.03 -5.89 -11.81
C ALA A 175 -7.49 -5.66 -13.23
N LEU A 176 -7.10 -6.75 -13.93
CA LEU A 176 -6.63 -6.67 -15.31
C LEU A 176 -7.74 -6.22 -16.28
N ALA A 177 -8.96 -6.74 -16.11
CA ALA A 177 -10.10 -6.31 -16.90
C ALA A 177 -10.41 -4.81 -16.73
N ALA A 178 -10.23 -4.27 -15.53
CA ALA A 178 -10.37 -2.85 -15.25
C ALA A 178 -9.23 -2.02 -15.87
N VAL A 179 -7.98 -2.48 -15.75
CA VAL A 179 -6.81 -1.84 -16.40
C VAL A 179 -7.02 -1.68 -17.91
N LEU A 180 -7.58 -2.69 -18.58
CA LEU A 180 -7.82 -2.67 -20.04
C LEU A 180 -8.88 -1.66 -20.48
N LYS A 181 -9.69 -1.14 -19.58
CA LYS A 181 -10.68 -0.07 -19.85
C LYS A 181 -10.08 1.34 -19.74
N ILE A 182 -8.91 1.47 -19.12
CA ILE A 182 -8.25 2.75 -18.90
C ILE A 182 -7.40 3.08 -20.12
N HIS A 183 -7.61 4.26 -20.70
CA HIS A 183 -6.92 4.73 -21.89
C HIS A 183 -6.04 5.93 -21.56
N CYS A 184 -4.78 5.84 -21.95
CA CYS A 184 -3.81 6.92 -21.91
C CYS A 184 -2.57 6.51 -22.74
N ASP A 185 -2.17 7.31 -23.69
CA ASP A 185 -1.08 6.99 -24.64
C ASP A 185 0.29 6.82 -23.96
N ASN A 186 0.45 7.43 -22.79
CA ASN A 186 1.72 7.42 -22.06
C ASN A 186 1.73 6.48 -20.85
N LEU A 187 0.77 5.57 -20.70
CA LEU A 187 0.78 4.60 -19.64
C LEU A 187 1.24 3.22 -20.09
N PHE A 188 1.90 2.51 -19.19
CA PHE A 188 2.18 1.09 -19.30
C PHE A 188 2.00 0.40 -17.95
N TYR A 189 1.85 -0.90 -17.96
CA TYR A 189 1.81 -1.76 -16.77
C TYR A 189 2.48 -3.10 -17.06
N ARG A 190 2.89 -3.80 -16.02
CA ARG A 190 3.42 -5.16 -16.12
C ARG A 190 2.26 -6.16 -16.14
N SER A 191 2.16 -6.94 -17.19
CA SER A 191 1.11 -7.97 -17.34
C SER A 191 1.39 -9.24 -16.53
N ASP A 192 2.62 -9.43 -16.03
CA ASP A 192 3.07 -10.61 -15.30
C ASP A 192 2.87 -10.51 -13.76
N ILE A 193 2.22 -9.46 -13.28
CA ILE A 193 1.94 -9.29 -11.84
C ILE A 193 1.14 -10.50 -11.31
N GLY A 194 1.63 -11.05 -10.20
CA GLY A 194 1.04 -12.20 -9.55
C GLY A 194 1.44 -13.57 -10.10
N HIS A 195 2.14 -13.67 -11.23
CA HIS A 195 2.43 -14.94 -11.91
C HIS A 195 3.18 -15.98 -11.05
N LEU A 196 3.97 -15.52 -10.06
CA LEU A 196 4.74 -16.41 -9.16
C LEU A 196 3.88 -17.06 -8.07
N VAL A 197 2.65 -16.59 -7.86
CA VAL A 197 1.79 -17.01 -6.74
C VAL A 197 0.39 -17.45 -7.21
N LEU A 198 0.15 -17.47 -8.51
CA LEU A 198 -1.05 -17.97 -9.19
C LEU A 198 -0.77 -19.35 -9.79
#